data_8713d4cfb748f2569b4f623a1dba4aa8
#
_entry.id   8713d4cfb748f2569b4f623a1dba4aa8
#
_cell.length_a   1.000
_cell.length_b   1.000
_cell.length_c   1.000
_cell.angle_alpha   90.00
_cell.angle_beta   90.00
_cell.angle_gamma   90.00
#
_symmetry.space_group_name_H-M   'P 1'
#
loop_
_entity.id
_entity.type
_entity.pdbx_description
1 polymer ?
#
loop_
_entity_poly.entity_id
_entity_poly.type
_entity_poly.pdbx_seq_one_letter_code
_entity_poly.pdbx_strand_id
1 'polypeptide(L)'
;MADSQNTQSSSSASGSYQVPAYERKPGVAGKISSVGSDTLANLMTFWSQEFKTLYPQVGFQIQASGSSTAPPALIEGTATIGPMSRELKPSEIRDFTRTHGYPPTVLKVAMDAIAIFVDRRNPLPGMTLEQVDAVFSETQFCGSNTAITNWSQLGVDDIGYRSPIRLYGRNSVSGTYGLFKVMALCDGDFKNTVNEQPGSASVVLSVASGTGAIGYAAYGYKTAGVRALPLGESLDSLIPLSIDTVRNETYPFARFLYLVINKKPGEPLPTLEREFLRYILSQEGQQQVLRDGYFPIREDVLVRQRRLLE
;
A
#
# COMPACT_ATOMS: atom_id res chain seq x y z
N MET A 1 -20.72 -60.11 -18.54
CA MET A 1 -21.58 -59.01 -18.08
C MET A 1 -20.65 -58.00 -17.44
N ALA A 2 -20.32 -56.95 -18.16
CA ALA A 2 -19.36 -55.91 -17.74
C ALA A 2 -20.16 -54.63 -17.50
N ASP A 3 -20.19 -54.19 -16.27
CA ASP A 3 -20.79 -52.92 -15.89
C ASP A 3 -19.78 -51.77 -16.18
N SER A 4 -20.17 -50.93 -17.11
CA SER A 4 -19.43 -49.70 -17.44
C SER A 4 -19.90 -48.60 -16.50
N GLN A 5 -19.05 -48.22 -15.53
CA GLN A 5 -19.29 -47.03 -14.73
C GLN A 5 -18.88 -45.79 -15.54
N ASN A 6 -19.86 -44.98 -15.83
CA ASN A 6 -19.78 -43.70 -16.50
C ASN A 6 -19.40 -42.61 -15.46
N THR A 7 -18.13 -42.25 -15.36
CA THR A 7 -17.67 -41.13 -14.55
C THR A 7 -17.85 -39.83 -15.34
N GLN A 8 -18.95 -39.13 -15.06
CA GLN A 8 -19.12 -37.74 -15.50
C GLN A 8 -18.13 -36.85 -14.73
N SER A 9 -17.09 -36.40 -15.44
CA SER A 9 -16.24 -35.33 -14.98
C SER A 9 -17.00 -34.02 -15.07
N SER A 10 -17.40 -33.47 -13.94
CA SER A 10 -17.89 -32.09 -13.82
C SER A 10 -16.72 -31.13 -14.04
N SER A 11 -16.59 -30.64 -15.26
CA SER A 11 -15.71 -29.51 -15.57
C SER A 11 -16.34 -28.24 -14.97
N SER A 12 -15.85 -27.84 -13.79
CA SER A 12 -16.06 -26.50 -13.27
C SER A 12 -15.34 -25.54 -14.19
N ALA A 13 -16.08 -24.84 -15.05
CA ALA A 13 -15.59 -23.72 -15.84
C ALA A 13 -15.23 -22.56 -14.89
N SER A 14 -14.02 -22.59 -14.33
CA SER A 14 -13.39 -21.40 -13.80
C SER A 14 -12.98 -20.54 -14.98
N GLY A 15 -13.86 -19.61 -15.38
CA GLY A 15 -13.52 -18.60 -16.34
C GLY A 15 -12.33 -17.80 -15.82
N SER A 16 -11.13 -18.12 -16.31
CA SER A 16 -9.94 -17.32 -16.06
C SER A 16 -10.09 -15.99 -16.78
N TYR A 17 -10.55 -14.98 -16.08
CA TYR A 17 -10.44 -13.59 -16.54
C TYR A 17 -8.96 -13.26 -16.62
N GLN A 18 -8.40 -13.24 -17.80
CA GLN A 18 -7.03 -12.79 -18.00
C GLN A 18 -7.03 -11.26 -18.02
N VAL A 19 -6.14 -10.67 -17.20
CA VAL A 19 -5.87 -9.23 -17.27
C VAL A 19 -5.44 -8.90 -18.70
N PRO A 20 -6.11 -8.00 -19.42
CA PRO A 20 -5.78 -7.75 -20.83
C PRO A 20 -4.41 -7.07 -20.94
N ALA A 21 -3.65 -7.46 -21.97
CA ALA A 21 -2.42 -6.78 -22.37
C ALA A 21 -2.71 -5.33 -22.75
N TYR A 22 -1.72 -4.46 -22.64
CA TYR A 22 -1.86 -3.07 -23.07
C TYR A 22 -1.72 -2.96 -24.59
N GLU A 23 -2.76 -2.42 -25.22
CA GLU A 23 -2.73 -2.09 -26.64
C GLU A 23 -2.37 -0.61 -26.85
N ARG A 24 -1.24 -0.37 -27.50
CA ARG A 24 -0.74 0.97 -27.79
C ARG A 24 -1.72 1.74 -28.71
N LYS A 25 -2.00 3.00 -28.38
CA LYS A 25 -2.81 3.91 -29.18
C LYS A 25 -1.93 5.02 -29.78
N PRO A 26 -2.24 5.51 -31.00
CA PRO A 26 -1.51 6.63 -31.59
C PRO A 26 -1.83 7.96 -30.89
N GLY A 27 -0.97 8.97 -31.10
CA GLY A 27 -1.24 10.34 -30.69
C GLY A 27 -1.08 10.62 -29.19
N VAL A 28 -0.39 9.75 -28.44
CA VAL A 28 -0.14 9.94 -27.01
C VAL A 28 1.17 10.70 -26.83
N ALA A 29 1.06 11.94 -26.35
CA ALA A 29 2.21 12.83 -26.06
C ALA A 29 1.78 13.84 -25.00
N GLY A 30 2.75 14.48 -24.32
CA GLY A 30 2.50 15.49 -23.31
C GLY A 30 3.24 15.21 -22.00
N LYS A 31 2.73 15.78 -20.89
CA LYS A 31 3.37 15.68 -19.58
C LYS A 31 2.36 15.24 -18.52
N ILE A 32 2.75 14.28 -17.69
CA ILE A 32 2.03 13.88 -16.47
C ILE A 32 2.77 14.43 -15.27
N SER A 33 2.03 15.12 -14.39
CA SER A 33 2.50 15.58 -13.08
C SER A 33 1.87 14.69 -11.99
N SER A 34 2.69 14.06 -11.19
CA SER A 34 2.29 13.19 -10.08
C SER A 34 2.79 13.76 -8.78
N VAL A 35 1.88 14.02 -7.83
CA VAL A 35 2.21 14.51 -6.48
C VAL A 35 1.47 13.67 -5.45
N GLY A 36 2.18 13.05 -4.51
CA GLY A 36 1.51 12.25 -3.48
C GLY A 36 2.42 11.30 -2.72
N SER A 37 1.95 10.10 -2.49
CA SER A 37 2.53 9.10 -1.61
C SER A 37 3.94 8.64 -2.02
N ASP A 38 4.87 8.66 -1.05
CA ASP A 38 6.19 8.03 -1.24
C ASP A 38 6.11 6.51 -1.30
N THR A 39 5.08 5.89 -0.69
CA THR A 39 4.83 4.46 -0.81
C THR A 39 4.80 4.00 -2.27
N LEU A 40 4.21 4.81 -3.17
CA LEU A 40 4.15 4.51 -4.60
C LEU A 40 5.30 5.11 -5.41
N ALA A 41 6.31 5.71 -4.79
CA ALA A 41 7.38 6.43 -5.51
C ALA A 41 8.10 5.56 -6.55
N ASN A 42 8.55 4.37 -6.14
CA ASN A 42 9.21 3.43 -7.03
C ASN A 42 8.24 2.91 -8.10
N LEU A 43 7.02 2.54 -7.70
CA LEU A 43 6.02 2.01 -8.60
C LEU A 43 5.62 3.03 -9.68
N MET A 44 5.41 4.29 -9.30
CA MET A 44 5.18 5.39 -10.25
C MET A 44 6.38 5.56 -11.21
N THR A 45 7.59 5.40 -10.70
CA THR A 45 8.80 5.45 -11.52
C THR A 45 8.85 4.29 -12.51
N PHE A 46 8.58 3.05 -12.10
CA PHE A 46 8.56 1.89 -12.99
C PHE A 46 7.48 2.03 -14.07
N TRP A 47 6.26 2.38 -13.69
CA TRP A 47 5.18 2.63 -14.65
C TRP A 47 5.54 3.73 -15.65
N SER A 48 6.11 4.84 -15.18
CA SER A 48 6.49 5.95 -16.07
C SER A 48 7.64 5.60 -17.01
N GLN A 49 8.64 4.87 -16.55
CA GLN A 49 9.75 4.42 -17.37
C GLN A 49 9.28 3.47 -18.47
N GLU A 50 8.53 2.44 -18.13
CA GLU A 50 8.01 1.48 -19.10
C GLU A 50 7.02 2.15 -20.07
N PHE A 51 6.13 3.01 -19.60
CA PHE A 51 5.21 3.76 -20.47
C PHE A 51 5.96 4.69 -21.44
N LYS A 52 7.08 5.27 -21.01
CA LYS A 52 7.92 6.11 -21.86
C LYS A 52 8.63 5.32 -22.96
N THR A 53 8.90 4.03 -22.77
CA THR A 53 9.42 3.17 -23.87
C THR A 53 8.39 3.01 -24.98
N LEU A 54 7.10 2.98 -24.65
CA LEU A 54 6.00 2.94 -25.59
C LEU A 54 5.73 4.31 -26.24
N TYR A 55 5.92 5.39 -25.48
CA TYR A 55 5.62 6.77 -25.87
C TYR A 55 6.78 7.71 -25.55
N PRO A 56 7.84 7.77 -26.36
CA PRO A 56 9.05 8.55 -26.04
C PRO A 56 8.83 10.07 -25.89
N GLN A 57 7.71 10.61 -26.41
CA GLN A 57 7.36 12.03 -26.29
C GLN A 57 6.60 12.37 -25.01
N VAL A 58 6.36 11.39 -24.13
CA VAL A 58 5.68 11.62 -22.84
C VAL A 58 6.72 11.97 -21.77
N GLY A 59 6.48 13.08 -21.07
CA GLY A 59 7.27 13.51 -19.92
C GLY A 59 6.56 13.20 -18.61
N PHE A 60 7.33 12.89 -17.56
CA PHE A 60 6.82 12.68 -16.21
C PHE A 60 7.54 13.60 -15.22
N GLN A 61 6.76 14.15 -14.29
CA GLN A 61 7.26 14.81 -13.09
C GLN A 61 6.64 14.11 -11.88
N ILE A 62 7.47 13.50 -11.05
CA ILE A 62 7.02 12.73 -9.89
C ILE A 62 7.57 13.38 -8.63
N GLN A 63 6.65 13.76 -7.73
CA GLN A 63 6.95 14.28 -6.41
C GLN A 63 6.26 13.40 -5.35
N ALA A 64 7.06 12.73 -4.54
CA ALA A 64 6.62 11.72 -3.59
C ALA A 64 6.81 12.19 -2.13
N SER A 65 6.03 13.20 -1.73
CA SER A 65 6.17 13.86 -0.43
C SER A 65 5.23 13.32 0.65
N GLY A 66 4.31 12.43 0.30
CA GLY A 66 3.31 11.82 1.19
C GLY A 66 1.88 12.00 0.68
N SER A 67 0.99 11.07 1.06
CA SER A 67 -0.40 11.04 0.55
C SER A 67 -1.17 12.34 0.80
N SER A 68 -0.87 13.06 1.88
CA SER A 68 -1.58 14.29 2.22
C SER A 68 -1.26 15.46 1.26
N THR A 69 -0.26 15.33 0.39
CA THR A 69 0.06 16.34 -0.63
C THR A 69 -0.73 16.16 -1.93
N ALA A 70 -1.34 14.99 -2.15
CA ALA A 70 -2.09 14.70 -3.39
C ALA A 70 -3.38 15.53 -3.51
N PRO A 71 -4.27 15.59 -2.50
CA PRO A 71 -5.54 16.32 -2.63
C PRO A 71 -5.36 17.80 -2.95
N PRO A 72 -4.53 18.59 -2.24
CA PRO A 72 -4.33 20.00 -2.58
C PRO A 72 -3.73 20.20 -3.98
N ALA A 73 -2.76 19.36 -4.38
CA ALA A 73 -2.15 19.46 -5.71
C ALA A 73 -3.15 19.16 -6.85
N LEU A 74 -4.09 18.24 -6.64
CA LEU A 74 -5.18 17.97 -7.58
C LEU A 74 -6.21 19.10 -7.62
N ILE A 75 -6.55 19.69 -6.47
CA ILE A 75 -7.48 20.82 -6.36
C ILE A 75 -6.92 22.05 -7.09
N GLU A 76 -5.62 22.33 -6.92
CA GLU A 76 -4.93 23.44 -7.56
C GLU A 76 -4.56 23.18 -9.02
N GLY A 77 -4.74 21.96 -9.53
CA GLY A 77 -4.36 21.58 -10.89
C GLY A 77 -2.84 21.50 -11.12
N THR A 78 -2.03 21.49 -10.05
CA THR A 78 -0.57 21.32 -10.14
C THR A 78 -0.13 19.87 -10.33
N ALA A 79 -1.04 18.92 -10.03
CA ALA A 79 -0.89 17.51 -10.34
C ALA A 79 -2.05 17.01 -11.20
N THR A 80 -1.76 16.08 -12.12
CA THR A 80 -2.76 15.35 -12.91
C THR A 80 -3.14 14.03 -12.25
N ILE A 81 -2.22 13.43 -11.48
CA ILE A 81 -2.43 12.18 -10.77
C ILE A 81 -1.92 12.32 -9.33
N GLY A 82 -2.74 11.89 -8.37
CA GLY A 82 -2.41 11.87 -6.94
C GLY A 82 -2.26 10.45 -6.40
N PRO A 83 -1.04 9.89 -6.32
CA PRO A 83 -0.82 8.60 -5.65
C PRO A 83 -1.10 8.69 -4.16
N MET A 84 -1.85 7.70 -3.61
CA MET A 84 -2.19 7.64 -2.20
C MET A 84 -2.06 6.23 -1.65
N SER A 85 -1.59 6.10 -0.42
CA SER A 85 -1.48 4.84 0.31
C SER A 85 -2.50 4.70 1.45
N ARG A 86 -3.53 5.51 1.40
CA ARG A 86 -4.77 5.48 2.19
C ARG A 86 -5.92 6.03 1.37
N GLU A 87 -7.12 5.81 1.81
CA GLU A 87 -8.29 6.47 1.24
C GLU A 87 -8.26 7.99 1.50
N LEU A 88 -9.00 8.72 0.67
CA LEU A 88 -9.24 10.15 0.90
C LEU A 88 -10.04 10.35 2.18
N LYS A 89 -9.66 11.34 2.96
CA LYS A 89 -10.44 11.79 4.12
C LYS A 89 -11.73 12.47 3.65
N PRO A 90 -12.83 12.42 4.41
CA PRO A 90 -14.05 13.13 4.07
C PRO A 90 -13.86 14.63 3.84
N SER A 91 -12.94 15.28 4.56
CA SER A 91 -12.56 16.68 4.34
C SER A 91 -11.92 16.91 2.98
N GLU A 92 -11.00 16.02 2.57
CA GLU A 92 -10.30 16.11 1.26
C GLU A 92 -11.31 15.96 0.10
N ILE A 93 -12.28 15.05 0.22
CA ILE A 93 -13.36 14.88 -0.77
C ILE A 93 -14.24 16.12 -0.82
N ARG A 94 -14.63 16.69 0.33
CA ARG A 94 -15.45 17.92 0.38
C ARG A 94 -14.72 19.11 -0.24
N ASP A 95 -13.45 19.29 0.06
CA ASP A 95 -12.65 20.41 -0.47
C ASP A 95 -12.49 20.30 -1.99
N PHE A 96 -12.21 19.11 -2.50
CA PHE A 96 -12.17 18.85 -3.94
C PHE A 96 -13.54 19.12 -4.59
N THR A 97 -14.62 18.60 -3.99
CA THR A 97 -15.98 18.76 -4.52
C THR A 97 -16.42 20.23 -4.52
N ARG A 98 -16.04 20.99 -3.50
CA ARG A 98 -16.33 22.44 -3.42
C ARG A 98 -15.68 23.20 -4.58
N THR A 99 -14.47 22.82 -4.97
CA THR A 99 -13.72 23.50 -6.03
C THR A 99 -14.18 23.09 -7.42
N HIS A 100 -14.42 21.79 -7.64
CA HIS A 100 -14.69 21.23 -8.97
C HIS A 100 -16.18 20.98 -9.26
N GLY A 101 -17.04 20.96 -8.23
CA GLY A 101 -18.48 20.67 -8.39
C GLY A 101 -18.83 19.18 -8.42
N TYR A 102 -17.84 18.28 -8.30
CA TYR A 102 -17.99 16.82 -8.29
C TYR A 102 -16.85 16.18 -7.47
N PRO A 103 -17.04 14.94 -6.95
CA PRO A 103 -16.00 14.26 -6.20
C PRO A 103 -14.86 13.78 -7.11
N PRO A 104 -13.64 13.61 -6.56
CA PRO A 104 -12.52 13.04 -7.32
C PRO A 104 -12.80 11.57 -7.66
N THR A 105 -12.21 11.10 -8.77
CA THR A 105 -12.22 9.67 -9.11
C THR A 105 -11.04 8.97 -8.45
N VAL A 106 -11.32 7.87 -7.75
CA VAL A 106 -10.31 7.09 -7.01
C VAL A 106 -10.17 5.71 -7.66
N LEU A 107 -8.97 5.39 -8.09
CA LEU A 107 -8.63 4.11 -8.71
C LEU A 107 -7.81 3.25 -7.75
N LYS A 108 -8.21 2.01 -7.51
CA LYS A 108 -7.40 0.99 -6.84
C LYS A 108 -6.43 0.40 -7.87
N VAL A 109 -5.12 0.50 -7.64
CA VAL A 109 -4.11 0.15 -8.64
C VAL A 109 -3.16 -0.96 -8.22
N ALA A 110 -3.01 -1.18 -6.91
CA ALA A 110 -2.20 -2.25 -6.35
C ALA A 110 -2.71 -2.59 -4.95
N MET A 111 -2.25 -3.70 -4.40
CA MET A 111 -2.40 -4.04 -2.99
C MET A 111 -1.05 -4.03 -2.28
N ASP A 112 -1.07 -3.68 -1.02
CA ASP A 112 0.08 -3.60 -0.12
C ASP A 112 -0.37 -4.03 1.28
N ALA A 113 0.56 -4.14 2.19
CA ALA A 113 0.29 -4.20 3.61
C ALA A 113 1.21 -3.26 4.37
N ILE A 114 0.73 -2.66 5.45
CA ILE A 114 1.61 -2.04 6.43
C ILE A 114 2.23 -3.18 7.22
N ALA A 115 3.52 -3.41 7.03
CA ALA A 115 4.26 -4.45 7.71
C ALA A 115 4.89 -3.90 9.00
N ILE A 116 4.86 -4.71 10.05
CA ILE A 116 5.70 -4.50 11.23
C ILE A 116 7.02 -5.22 10.96
N PHE A 117 8.09 -4.44 10.84
CA PHE A 117 9.42 -4.94 10.56
C PHE A 117 10.28 -5.02 11.81
N VAL A 118 11.04 -6.09 11.90
CA VAL A 118 12.14 -6.29 12.86
C VAL A 118 13.39 -6.73 12.12
N ASP A 119 14.57 -6.65 12.77
CA ASP A 119 15.79 -7.26 12.22
C ASP A 119 15.53 -8.73 11.84
N ARG A 120 16.14 -9.20 10.75
CA ARG A 120 15.90 -10.57 10.26
C ARG A 120 16.20 -11.67 11.28
N ARG A 121 17.07 -11.41 12.26
CA ARG A 121 17.49 -12.34 13.34
C ARG A 121 16.61 -12.27 14.58
N ASN A 122 15.71 -11.29 14.66
CA ASN A 122 14.82 -11.15 15.82
C ASN A 122 13.97 -12.43 15.99
N PRO A 123 13.95 -13.06 17.18
CA PRO A 123 13.28 -14.35 17.37
C PRO A 123 11.77 -14.26 17.58
N LEU A 124 11.19 -13.03 17.70
CA LEU A 124 9.77 -12.85 18.00
C LEU A 124 8.89 -13.53 16.93
N PRO A 125 8.04 -14.51 17.26
CA PRO A 125 7.27 -15.25 16.27
C PRO A 125 6.25 -14.40 15.51
N GLY A 126 5.67 -13.40 16.16
CA GLY A 126 4.66 -12.48 15.66
C GLY A 126 4.14 -11.58 16.77
N MET A 127 3.12 -10.78 16.50
CA MET A 127 2.48 -9.90 17.48
C MET A 127 0.96 -9.95 17.38
N THR A 128 0.30 -9.80 18.52
CA THR A 128 -1.12 -9.49 18.51
C THR A 128 -1.34 -8.01 18.17
N LEU A 129 -2.55 -7.67 17.70
CA LEU A 129 -2.90 -6.28 17.42
C LEU A 129 -2.84 -5.42 18.68
N GLU A 130 -3.24 -5.97 19.82
CA GLU A 130 -3.09 -5.33 21.14
C GLU A 130 -1.62 -5.06 21.48
N GLN A 131 -0.71 -6.00 21.19
CA GLN A 131 0.74 -5.80 21.40
C GLN A 131 1.30 -4.71 20.48
N VAL A 132 0.80 -4.59 19.24
CA VAL A 132 1.20 -3.51 18.32
C VAL A 132 0.80 -2.15 18.90
N ASP A 133 -0.43 -2.01 19.40
CA ASP A 133 -0.91 -0.81 20.10
C ASP A 133 -0.02 -0.52 21.34
N ALA A 134 0.20 -1.51 22.19
CA ALA A 134 1.05 -1.38 23.39
C ALA A 134 2.48 -0.90 23.09
N VAL A 135 3.04 -1.31 21.94
CA VAL A 135 4.40 -0.93 21.51
C VAL A 135 4.43 0.49 20.95
N PHE A 136 3.49 0.89 20.11
CA PHE A 136 3.57 2.15 19.36
C PHE A 136 2.71 3.28 19.94
N SER A 137 1.64 2.96 20.70
CA SER A 137 0.67 3.95 21.20
C SER A 137 1.03 4.47 22.59
N GLU A 138 0.83 5.77 22.79
CA GLU A 138 0.83 6.42 24.11
C GLU A 138 -0.53 6.26 24.78
N THR A 139 -1.61 6.34 24.02
CA THR A 139 -3.00 6.35 24.51
C THR A 139 -3.61 4.97 24.68
N GLN A 140 -3.10 3.96 23.94
CA GLN A 140 -3.49 2.55 24.02
C GLN A 140 -5.02 2.32 23.83
N PHE A 141 -5.62 2.99 22.84
CA PHE A 141 -7.06 2.92 22.60
C PHE A 141 -7.54 1.59 22.00
N CYS A 142 -6.63 0.76 21.47
CA CYS A 142 -6.98 -0.57 20.94
C CYS A 142 -7.06 -1.68 22.01
N GLY A 143 -7.11 -1.34 23.29
CA GLY A 143 -7.40 -2.29 24.37
C GLY A 143 -6.19 -2.73 25.20
N SER A 144 -4.98 -2.31 24.85
CA SER A 144 -3.83 -2.54 25.72
C SER A 144 -3.97 -1.72 27.00
N ASN A 145 -3.68 -2.35 28.15
CA ASN A 145 -3.69 -1.66 29.46
C ASN A 145 -2.28 -1.37 29.97
N THR A 146 -1.24 -1.79 29.24
CA THR A 146 0.14 -1.69 29.68
C THR A 146 1.07 -1.42 28.51
N ALA A 147 1.81 -0.33 28.58
CA ALA A 147 2.80 0.00 27.54
C ALA A 147 3.92 -1.05 27.49
N ILE A 148 4.27 -1.47 26.28
CA ILE A 148 5.43 -2.31 26.01
C ILE A 148 6.59 -1.40 25.59
N THR A 149 7.71 -1.48 26.33
CA THR A 149 8.91 -0.68 26.07
C THR A 149 10.17 -1.53 25.93
N ASN A 150 10.12 -2.78 26.36
CA ASN A 150 11.24 -3.71 26.36
C ASN A 150 10.87 -5.02 25.68
N TRP A 151 11.85 -5.63 25.03
CA TRP A 151 11.69 -6.89 24.32
C TRP A 151 11.28 -8.06 25.22
N SER A 152 11.73 -8.06 26.49
CA SER A 152 11.35 -9.07 27.48
C SER A 152 9.83 -9.13 27.74
N GLN A 153 9.14 -8.00 27.62
CA GLN A 153 7.67 -7.96 27.73
C GLN A 153 6.98 -8.68 26.54
N LEU A 154 7.70 -8.91 25.45
CA LEU A 154 7.28 -9.71 24.29
C LEU A 154 7.84 -11.13 24.29
N GLY A 155 8.48 -11.55 25.41
CA GLY A 155 9.10 -12.88 25.54
C GLY A 155 10.43 -13.04 24.81
N VAL A 156 11.14 -11.94 24.52
CA VAL A 156 12.47 -11.96 23.90
C VAL A 156 13.51 -11.53 24.92
N ASP A 157 14.21 -12.51 25.51
CA ASP A 157 15.17 -12.30 26.61
C ASP A 157 16.65 -12.42 26.20
N ASP A 158 16.92 -12.60 24.91
CA ASP A 158 18.27 -12.73 24.37
C ASP A 158 19.14 -11.49 24.67
N ILE A 159 20.45 -11.73 24.83
CA ILE A 159 21.40 -10.69 25.23
C ILE A 159 21.40 -9.46 24.31
N GLY A 160 21.11 -9.66 23.01
CA GLY A 160 21.03 -8.60 22.01
C GLY A 160 19.77 -7.72 22.12
N TYR A 161 18.81 -8.07 22.98
CA TYR A 161 17.51 -7.40 23.13
C TYR A 161 17.27 -6.84 24.54
N ARG A 162 18.31 -6.67 25.33
CA ARG A 162 18.20 -6.12 26.70
C ARG A 162 17.96 -4.61 26.77
N SER A 163 18.23 -3.89 25.68
CA SER A 163 17.95 -2.46 25.60
C SER A 163 16.46 -2.22 25.30
N PRO A 164 15.92 -1.03 25.64
CA PRO A 164 14.57 -0.64 25.24
C PRO A 164 14.35 -0.77 23.75
N ILE A 165 13.10 -1.05 23.37
CA ILE A 165 12.69 -1.14 21.96
C ILE A 165 12.86 0.23 21.30
N ARG A 166 13.58 0.27 20.17
CA ARG A 166 13.72 1.47 19.36
C ARG A 166 12.63 1.49 18.30
N LEU A 167 11.77 2.49 18.35
CA LEU A 167 10.59 2.62 17.51
C LEU A 167 10.88 3.47 16.27
N TYR A 168 10.49 3.00 15.10
CA TYR A 168 10.58 3.72 13.84
C TYR A 168 9.22 3.72 13.13
N GLY A 169 8.84 4.87 12.61
CA GLY A 169 7.58 5.04 11.90
C GLY A 169 7.68 6.10 10.82
N ARG A 170 6.55 6.43 10.24
CA ARG A 170 6.42 7.44 9.21
C ARG A 170 6.02 8.77 9.83
N ASN A 171 6.29 9.87 9.15
CA ASN A 171 5.84 11.20 9.53
C ASN A 171 4.35 11.43 9.19
N SER A 172 3.76 12.48 9.74
CA SER A 172 2.32 12.78 9.67
C SER A 172 1.78 13.09 8.24
N VAL A 173 2.65 13.45 7.28
CA VAL A 173 2.27 13.66 5.88
C VAL A 173 2.01 12.34 5.14
N SER A 174 2.58 11.25 5.65
CA SER A 174 2.47 9.91 5.09
C SER A 174 1.05 9.34 5.22
N GLY A 175 0.53 8.76 4.13
CA GLY A 175 -0.69 7.96 4.20
C GLY A 175 -0.55 6.71 5.05
N THR A 176 0.66 6.13 5.10
CA THR A 176 0.98 4.98 5.95
C THR A 176 0.90 5.34 7.44
N TYR A 177 1.39 6.54 7.83
CA TYR A 177 1.21 7.05 9.19
C TYR A 177 -0.29 7.16 9.56
N GLY A 178 -1.08 7.85 8.72
CA GLY A 178 -2.50 8.08 9.01
C GLY A 178 -3.29 6.78 9.09
N LEU A 179 -3.04 5.84 8.18
CA LEU A 179 -3.72 4.55 8.18
C LEU A 179 -3.30 3.67 9.36
N PHE A 180 -2.01 3.64 9.70
CA PHE A 180 -1.51 2.90 10.87
C PHE A 180 -2.12 3.44 12.16
N LYS A 181 -2.22 4.77 12.31
CA LYS A 181 -2.88 5.40 13.46
C LYS A 181 -4.32 4.90 13.64
N VAL A 182 -5.08 4.79 12.55
CA VAL A 182 -6.47 4.31 12.60
C VAL A 182 -6.53 2.80 12.87
N MET A 183 -5.77 1.99 12.13
CA MET A 183 -5.90 0.52 12.17
C MET A 183 -5.21 -0.13 13.36
N ALA A 184 -4.05 0.40 13.76
CA ALA A 184 -3.20 -0.21 14.77
C ALA A 184 -3.28 0.47 16.14
N LEU A 185 -3.70 1.74 16.20
CA LEU A 185 -3.77 2.52 17.43
C LEU A 185 -5.19 3.00 17.75
N CYS A 186 -6.21 2.55 17.00
CA CYS A 186 -7.59 2.96 17.16
C CYS A 186 -7.76 4.49 17.22
N ASP A 187 -7.04 5.19 16.33
CA ASP A 187 -6.93 6.65 16.25
C ASP A 187 -6.22 7.31 17.47
N GLY A 188 -5.59 6.48 18.33
CA GLY A 188 -4.78 6.92 19.47
C GLY A 188 -3.48 7.61 19.05
N ASP A 189 -2.78 8.20 20.00
CA ASP A 189 -1.56 8.94 19.74
C ASP A 189 -0.33 8.02 19.79
N PHE A 190 0.62 8.29 18.90
CA PHE A 190 1.92 7.62 18.93
C PHE A 190 2.73 8.03 20.16
N LYS A 191 3.55 7.12 20.67
CA LYS A 191 4.59 7.46 21.64
C LYS A 191 5.54 8.52 21.06
N ASN A 192 5.95 9.46 21.89
CA ASN A 192 6.92 10.50 21.51
C ASN A 192 8.32 9.93 21.20
N THR A 193 8.57 8.67 21.56
CA THR A 193 9.80 7.93 21.25
C THR A 193 9.83 7.30 19.86
N VAL A 194 8.74 7.39 19.09
CA VAL A 194 8.73 6.93 17.70
C VAL A 194 9.59 7.87 16.86
N ASN A 195 10.65 7.32 16.27
CA ASN A 195 11.50 8.06 15.35
C ASN A 195 10.81 8.17 14.00
N GLU A 196 10.25 9.34 13.70
CA GLU A 196 9.59 9.61 12.44
C GLU A 196 10.56 9.67 11.26
N GLN A 197 10.26 8.95 10.21
CA GLN A 197 11.05 8.87 8.99
C GLN A 197 10.27 9.45 7.78
N PRO A 198 10.97 10.12 6.85
CA PRO A 198 10.32 10.71 5.69
C PRO A 198 9.79 9.67 4.69
N GLY A 199 10.37 8.47 4.65
CA GLY A 199 10.03 7.42 3.69
C GLY A 199 10.03 6.01 4.29
N SER A 200 9.34 5.07 3.62
CA SER A 200 9.32 3.65 4.01
C SER A 200 10.73 3.03 3.92
N ALA A 201 11.53 3.41 2.93
CA ALA A 201 12.91 2.96 2.81
C ALA A 201 13.76 3.31 4.04
N SER A 202 13.62 4.53 4.57
CA SER A 202 14.36 4.99 5.76
C SER A 202 13.97 4.21 7.01
N VAL A 203 12.67 3.88 7.19
CA VAL A 203 12.21 3.02 8.28
C VAL A 203 12.87 1.66 8.20
N VAL A 204 12.79 1.00 7.03
CA VAL A 204 13.34 -0.34 6.81
C VAL A 204 14.85 -0.37 7.04
N LEU A 205 15.58 0.65 6.55
CA LEU A 205 17.02 0.79 6.76
C LEU A 205 17.36 0.94 8.25
N SER A 206 16.61 1.76 8.99
CA SER A 206 16.80 1.98 10.42
C SER A 206 16.57 0.69 11.21
N VAL A 207 15.55 -0.08 10.86
CA VAL A 207 15.27 -1.39 11.50
C VAL A 207 16.35 -2.40 11.15
N ALA A 208 16.81 -2.47 9.92
CA ALA A 208 17.87 -3.38 9.47
C ALA A 208 19.23 -3.10 10.13
N SER A 209 19.46 -1.85 10.57
CA SER A 209 20.73 -1.42 11.14
C SER A 209 20.88 -1.73 12.64
N GLY A 210 19.87 -2.29 13.31
CA GLY A 210 19.96 -2.53 14.75
C GLY A 210 19.00 -3.58 15.29
N THR A 211 19.56 -4.54 16.04
CA THR A 211 18.84 -5.69 16.61
C THR A 211 17.66 -5.33 17.50
N GLY A 212 17.71 -4.24 18.26
CA GLY A 212 16.63 -3.81 19.17
C GLY A 212 15.60 -2.87 18.51
N ALA A 213 15.53 -2.79 17.19
CA ALA A 213 14.62 -1.92 16.46
C ALA A 213 13.37 -2.65 15.98
N ILE A 214 12.24 -1.93 16.00
CA ILE A 214 10.97 -2.30 15.37
C ILE A 214 10.42 -1.09 14.62
N GLY A 215 9.75 -1.30 13.50
CA GLY A 215 9.17 -0.19 12.74
C GLY A 215 8.02 -0.64 11.86
N TYR A 216 7.18 0.32 11.46
CA TYR A 216 6.11 0.07 10.50
C TYR A 216 6.34 0.83 9.19
N ALA A 217 6.16 0.12 8.07
CA ALA A 217 6.31 0.69 6.74
C ALA A 217 5.55 -0.14 5.69
N ALA A 218 5.47 0.36 4.46
CA ALA A 218 4.93 -0.38 3.33
C ALA A 218 5.78 -1.64 3.04
N TYR A 219 5.12 -2.79 2.83
CA TYR A 219 5.79 -4.07 2.63
C TYR A 219 6.68 -4.10 1.38
N GLY A 220 6.31 -3.40 0.31
CA GLY A 220 7.11 -3.32 -0.91
C GLY A 220 8.55 -2.84 -0.70
N TYR A 221 8.84 -2.18 0.40
CA TYR A 221 10.20 -1.74 0.77
C TYR A 221 11.00 -2.76 1.57
N LYS A 222 10.49 -3.99 1.77
CA LYS A 222 11.20 -5.05 2.47
C LYS A 222 12.55 -5.34 1.84
N THR A 223 13.58 -5.44 2.67
CA THR A 223 14.93 -5.86 2.27
C THR A 223 15.33 -7.17 2.94
N ALA A 224 16.46 -7.75 2.53
CA ALA A 224 17.00 -8.96 3.15
C ALA A 224 17.44 -8.76 4.63
N GLY A 225 17.61 -7.51 5.08
CA GLY A 225 18.00 -7.17 6.45
C GLY A 225 16.87 -7.21 7.48
N VAL A 226 15.62 -7.26 7.01
CA VAL A 226 14.44 -7.25 7.87
C VAL A 226 13.50 -8.41 7.57
N ARG A 227 12.64 -8.74 8.52
CA ARG A 227 11.47 -9.59 8.31
C ARG A 227 10.20 -8.89 8.77
N ALA A 228 9.10 -9.17 8.08
CA ALA A 228 7.77 -8.75 8.50
C ALA A 228 7.23 -9.75 9.53
N LEU A 229 6.59 -9.24 10.58
CA LEU A 229 5.97 -10.06 11.61
C LEU A 229 4.58 -10.55 11.15
N PRO A 230 4.25 -11.82 11.40
CA PRO A 230 2.87 -12.27 11.43
C PRO A 230 2.07 -11.49 12.47
N LEU A 231 0.80 -11.16 12.16
CA LEU A 231 -0.09 -10.42 13.06
C LEU A 231 -1.41 -11.18 13.24
N GLY A 232 -2.04 -11.02 14.40
CA GLY A 232 -3.34 -11.65 14.66
C GLY A 232 -4.01 -11.10 15.92
N GLU A 233 -5.22 -11.56 16.19
CA GLU A 233 -5.95 -11.23 17.42
C GLU A 233 -5.35 -11.92 18.65
N SER A 234 -4.73 -13.07 18.46
CA SER A 234 -4.03 -13.83 19.50
C SER A 234 -2.76 -14.48 18.94
N LEU A 235 -1.86 -14.90 19.82
CA LEU A 235 -0.62 -15.59 19.42
C LEU A 235 -0.89 -16.96 18.73
N ASP A 236 -2.02 -17.57 18.98
CA ASP A 236 -2.45 -18.83 18.33
C ASP A 236 -3.07 -18.61 16.95
N SER A 237 -3.40 -17.38 16.59
CA SER A 237 -4.08 -17.03 15.34
C SER A 237 -3.28 -16.04 14.48
N LEU A 238 -1.94 -16.12 14.55
CA LEU A 238 -1.07 -15.25 13.76
C LEU A 238 -1.15 -15.53 12.26
N ILE A 239 -1.40 -14.50 11.48
CA ILE A 239 -1.52 -14.53 10.03
C ILE A 239 -0.21 -14.02 9.42
N PRO A 240 0.53 -14.83 8.66
CA PRO A 240 1.74 -14.39 7.98
C PRO A 240 1.41 -13.42 6.85
N LEU A 241 2.31 -12.47 6.60
CA LEU A 241 2.19 -11.56 5.46
C LEU A 241 2.63 -12.30 4.19
N SER A 242 1.70 -12.56 3.30
CA SER A 242 1.90 -13.25 2.02
C SER A 242 1.02 -12.64 0.94
N ILE A 243 1.27 -13.02 -0.32
CA ILE A 243 0.42 -12.59 -1.44
C ILE A 243 -1.05 -12.98 -1.22
N ASP A 244 -1.30 -14.19 -0.72
CA ASP A 244 -2.67 -14.69 -0.51
C ASP A 244 -3.36 -13.93 0.61
N THR A 245 -2.69 -13.76 1.76
CA THR A 245 -3.28 -13.09 2.93
C THR A 245 -3.48 -11.59 2.72
N VAL A 246 -2.70 -10.95 1.85
CA VAL A 246 -2.93 -9.55 1.46
C VAL A 246 -4.04 -9.46 0.41
N ARG A 247 -4.04 -10.32 -0.64
CA ARG A 247 -5.04 -10.25 -1.71
C ARG A 247 -6.44 -10.62 -1.26
N ASN A 248 -6.58 -11.49 -0.27
CA ASN A 248 -7.87 -11.84 0.33
C ASN A 248 -8.21 -10.99 1.57
N GLU A 249 -7.38 -10.00 1.89
CA GLU A 249 -7.56 -9.03 2.98
C GLU A 249 -7.63 -9.69 4.39
N THR A 250 -7.05 -10.88 4.55
CA THR A 250 -6.99 -11.56 5.86
C THR A 250 -5.82 -11.09 6.72
N TYR A 251 -4.72 -10.60 6.12
CA TYR A 251 -3.68 -9.94 6.90
C TYR A 251 -4.22 -8.62 7.48
N PRO A 252 -4.12 -8.37 8.80
CA PRO A 252 -4.86 -7.27 9.46
C PRO A 252 -4.61 -5.89 8.88
N PHE A 253 -3.40 -5.61 8.39
CA PHE A 253 -3.04 -4.31 7.84
C PHE A 253 -2.89 -4.35 6.30
N ALA A 254 -3.61 -5.25 5.63
CA ALA A 254 -3.74 -5.25 4.18
C ALA A 254 -4.47 -3.97 3.71
N ARG A 255 -4.04 -3.41 2.58
CA ARG A 255 -4.62 -2.17 2.02
C ARG A 255 -4.53 -2.13 0.52
N PHE A 256 -5.35 -1.29 -0.09
CA PHE A 256 -5.14 -0.86 -1.45
C PHE A 256 -4.18 0.33 -1.54
N LEU A 257 -3.51 0.43 -2.67
CA LEU A 257 -2.84 1.64 -3.14
C LEU A 257 -3.70 2.28 -4.23
N TYR A 258 -3.75 3.60 -4.22
CA TYR A 258 -4.71 4.36 -5.01
C TYR A 258 -4.02 5.38 -5.92
N LEU A 259 -4.65 5.67 -7.05
CA LEU A 259 -4.43 6.87 -7.83
C LEU A 259 -5.72 7.70 -7.82
N VAL A 260 -5.60 8.95 -7.42
CA VAL A 260 -6.70 9.92 -7.41
C VAL A 260 -6.54 10.83 -8.62
N ILE A 261 -7.62 11.07 -9.34
CA ILE A 261 -7.64 11.89 -10.54
C ILE A 261 -8.83 12.83 -10.55
N ASN A 262 -8.68 13.93 -11.28
CA ASN A 262 -9.74 14.86 -11.57
C ASN A 262 -10.43 14.46 -12.89
N LYS A 263 -11.46 13.58 -12.81
CA LYS A 263 -12.29 13.18 -13.97
C LYS A 263 -13.69 13.77 -13.80
N LYS A 264 -14.07 14.68 -14.68
CA LYS A 264 -15.41 15.25 -14.68
C LYS A 264 -16.43 14.20 -15.14
N PRO A 265 -17.53 14.02 -14.42
CA PRO A 265 -18.59 13.08 -14.82
C PRO A 265 -19.12 13.37 -16.23
N GLY A 266 -19.26 12.32 -17.05
CA GLY A 266 -19.76 12.43 -18.42
C GLY A 266 -18.74 12.94 -19.45
N GLU A 267 -17.54 13.35 -19.02
CA GLU A 267 -16.47 13.75 -19.93
C GLU A 267 -15.35 12.69 -19.94
N PRO A 268 -14.75 12.40 -21.12
CA PRO A 268 -13.62 11.50 -21.20
C PRO A 268 -12.37 12.15 -20.60
N LEU A 269 -11.50 11.34 -20.01
CA LEU A 269 -10.16 11.79 -19.61
C LEU A 269 -9.36 12.24 -20.84
N PRO A 270 -8.43 13.21 -20.68
CA PRO A 270 -7.42 13.51 -21.68
C PRO A 270 -6.70 12.24 -22.12
N THR A 271 -6.37 12.14 -23.41
CA THR A 271 -5.86 10.90 -24.02
C THR A 271 -4.63 10.36 -23.29
N LEU A 272 -3.69 11.23 -22.95
CA LEU A 272 -2.46 10.83 -22.25
C LEU A 272 -2.75 10.20 -20.88
N GLU A 273 -3.57 10.85 -20.06
CA GLU A 273 -3.92 10.39 -18.71
C GLU A 273 -4.69 9.06 -18.79
N ARG A 274 -5.68 8.97 -19.67
CA ARG A 274 -6.45 7.76 -19.89
C ARG A 274 -5.57 6.60 -20.33
N GLU A 275 -4.66 6.78 -21.27
CA GLU A 275 -3.80 5.71 -21.76
C GLU A 275 -2.75 5.28 -20.71
N PHE A 276 -2.22 6.22 -19.93
CA PHE A 276 -1.32 5.87 -18.82
C PHE A 276 -2.04 5.04 -17.74
N LEU A 277 -3.27 5.42 -17.36
CA LEU A 277 -4.07 4.66 -16.40
C LEU A 277 -4.51 3.30 -16.97
N ARG A 278 -4.82 3.21 -18.26
CA ARG A 278 -5.10 1.92 -18.94
C ARG A 278 -3.86 1.01 -18.93
N TYR A 279 -2.68 1.57 -19.14
CA TYR A 279 -1.41 0.83 -19.01
C TYR A 279 -1.22 0.31 -17.58
N ILE A 280 -1.38 1.14 -16.57
CA ILE A 280 -1.28 0.72 -15.17
C ILE A 280 -2.24 -0.44 -14.85
N LEU A 281 -3.46 -0.40 -15.39
CA LEU A 281 -4.49 -1.43 -15.23
C LEU A 281 -4.43 -2.53 -16.32
N SER A 282 -3.29 -2.75 -16.94
CA SER A 282 -3.02 -3.83 -17.88
C SER A 282 -2.14 -4.91 -17.26
N GLN A 283 -1.93 -6.00 -18.00
CA GLN A 283 -1.02 -7.07 -17.62
C GLN A 283 0.39 -6.53 -17.33
N GLU A 284 0.91 -5.69 -18.23
CA GLU A 284 2.26 -5.11 -18.13
C GLU A 284 2.36 -4.15 -16.92
N GLY A 285 1.35 -3.33 -16.70
CA GLY A 285 1.28 -2.44 -15.53
C GLY A 285 1.23 -3.20 -14.22
N GLN A 286 0.49 -4.31 -14.16
CA GLN A 286 0.41 -5.16 -12.96
C GLN A 286 1.67 -6.03 -12.77
N GLN A 287 2.45 -6.30 -13.80
CA GLN A 287 3.79 -6.88 -13.67
C GLN A 287 4.75 -5.94 -12.96
N GLN A 288 4.66 -4.62 -13.19
CA GLN A 288 5.48 -3.64 -12.46
C GLN A 288 5.12 -3.61 -10.96
N VAL A 289 3.87 -3.87 -10.59
CA VAL A 289 3.45 -4.02 -9.19
C VAL A 289 4.21 -5.15 -8.50
N LEU A 290 4.31 -6.32 -9.15
CA LEU A 290 5.10 -7.46 -8.64
C LEU A 290 6.59 -7.13 -8.56
N ARG A 291 7.13 -6.45 -9.57
CA ARG A 291 8.55 -6.06 -9.62
C ARG A 291 8.94 -5.14 -8.46
N ASP A 292 8.05 -4.25 -8.05
CA ASP A 292 8.26 -3.34 -6.91
C ASP A 292 8.00 -4.01 -5.54
N GLY A 293 7.63 -5.30 -5.51
CA GLY A 293 7.38 -6.05 -4.29
C GLY A 293 5.99 -5.87 -3.70
N TYR A 294 5.09 -5.23 -4.42
CA TYR A 294 3.67 -5.12 -4.08
C TYR A 294 2.85 -6.27 -4.69
N PHE A 295 1.55 -6.25 -4.46
CA PHE A 295 0.65 -7.31 -4.90
C PHE A 295 -0.32 -6.77 -5.95
N PRO A 296 -0.45 -7.41 -7.12
CA PRO A 296 -1.43 -7.06 -8.12
C PRO A 296 -2.84 -7.13 -7.56
N ILE A 297 -3.71 -6.20 -7.98
CA ILE A 297 -5.12 -6.26 -7.62
C ILE A 297 -5.79 -7.48 -8.25
N ARG A 298 -6.84 -7.98 -7.59
CA ARG A 298 -7.64 -9.09 -8.12
C ARG A 298 -8.33 -8.68 -9.42
N GLU A 299 -8.55 -9.63 -10.30
CA GLU A 299 -9.14 -9.41 -11.63
C GLU A 299 -10.52 -8.75 -11.56
N ASP A 300 -11.37 -9.16 -10.62
CA ASP A 300 -12.69 -8.56 -10.43
C ASP A 300 -12.61 -7.08 -10.03
N VAL A 301 -11.62 -6.72 -9.21
CA VAL A 301 -11.34 -5.32 -8.87
C VAL A 301 -10.83 -4.58 -10.08
N LEU A 302 -9.87 -5.14 -10.82
CA LEU A 302 -9.25 -4.53 -11.99
C LEU A 302 -10.28 -4.19 -13.06
N VAL A 303 -11.21 -5.10 -13.36
CA VAL A 303 -12.30 -4.86 -14.32
C VAL A 303 -13.15 -3.67 -13.89
N ARG A 304 -13.48 -3.57 -12.60
CA ARG A 304 -14.23 -2.41 -12.06
C ARG A 304 -13.44 -1.11 -12.22
N GLN A 305 -12.13 -1.11 -11.95
CA GLN A 305 -11.31 0.09 -12.10
C GLN A 305 -11.21 0.56 -13.55
N ARG A 306 -11.09 -0.36 -14.50
CA ARG A 306 -11.03 -0.02 -15.93
C ARG A 306 -12.30 0.68 -16.42
N ARG A 307 -13.47 0.28 -15.92
CA ARG A 307 -14.76 0.94 -16.25
C ARG A 307 -14.82 2.40 -15.77
N LEU A 308 -14.08 2.76 -14.72
CA LEU A 308 -14.02 4.14 -14.26
C LEU A 308 -13.27 5.08 -15.23
N LEU A 309 -12.51 4.52 -16.18
CA LEU A 309 -11.79 5.29 -17.20
C LEU A 309 -12.64 5.58 -18.44
N GLU A 310 -13.73 4.84 -18.61
CA GLU A 310 -14.72 5.02 -19.69
C GLU A 310 -15.72 6.12 -19.30
#